data_ea7ffeb67247bc2f1b85a54d503c482a
#
_entry.id   ea7ffeb67247bc2f1b85a54d503c482a
#
_cell.length_a   1.000
_cell.length_b   1.000
_cell.length_c   1.000
_cell.angle_alpha   90.00
_cell.angle_beta   90.00
_cell.angle_gamma   90.00
#
_symmetry.space_group_name_H-M   'P 1'
#
loop_
_entity.id
_entity.type
_entity.pdbx_description
1 polymer ?
#
loop_
_entity_poly.entity_id
_entity_poly.type
_entity_poly.pdbx_seq_one_letter_code
_entity_poly.pdbx_strand_id
1 'polypeptide(L)'
;MSLADTQYLGIIENILEHGTYGQNRTGIATYKLPHQIMQFDLQEEFPILTTKFVAFKTAVKELLWIWQMQSNDVRKLQEMNVRVWDEWMREDGTIGKAYGYQIAKYKQLDNLIKTIKEDPDSRRMIVTLWNIEDLDDMALQPCAYETLWDVADGYLNCMLIQRSGDMGLGVPFNTAQYAALQCMIAQVTGLKPGKFTHVINNAHVYENHVEALREQLARRDQALPAPKIIVNPEVKDFYDFTPEDVTLEGYEHLGKLSMTVAV
;
A
#
# COMPACT_ATOMS: atom_id res chain seq x y z
N MET A 1 -12.77 -10.88 14.68
CA MET A 1 -12.20 -10.85 13.32
C MET A 1 -11.96 -9.40 12.96
N SER A 2 -10.78 -9.07 12.45
CA SER A 2 -10.48 -7.71 12.03
C SER A 2 -11.35 -7.28 10.83
N LEU A 3 -11.62 -5.99 10.70
CA LEU A 3 -12.34 -5.44 9.55
C LEU A 3 -11.52 -5.64 8.26
N ALA A 4 -10.18 -5.58 8.36
CA ALA A 4 -9.29 -5.83 7.23
C ALA A 4 -9.46 -7.25 6.69
N ASP A 5 -9.43 -8.27 7.55
CA ASP A 5 -9.67 -9.64 7.13
C ASP A 5 -11.09 -9.81 6.57
N THR A 6 -12.10 -9.19 7.18
CA THR A 6 -13.50 -9.28 6.72
C THR A 6 -13.67 -8.75 5.30
N GLN A 7 -13.21 -7.52 5.03
CA GLN A 7 -13.36 -6.90 3.71
C GLN A 7 -12.51 -7.62 2.65
N TYR A 8 -11.24 -7.91 2.97
CA TYR A 8 -10.33 -8.56 2.05
C TYR A 8 -10.79 -9.97 1.65
N LEU A 9 -11.17 -10.81 2.64
CA LEU A 9 -11.64 -12.18 2.36
C LEU A 9 -12.97 -12.17 1.59
N GLY A 10 -13.84 -11.20 1.86
CA GLY A 10 -15.07 -11.03 1.07
C GLY A 10 -14.79 -10.73 -0.41
N ILE A 11 -13.78 -9.89 -0.71
CA ILE A 11 -13.36 -9.62 -2.08
C ILE A 11 -12.76 -10.87 -2.73
N ILE A 12 -11.88 -11.61 -2.03
CA ILE A 12 -11.30 -12.86 -2.54
C ILE A 12 -12.39 -13.88 -2.91
N GLU A 13 -13.34 -14.11 -2.00
CA GLU A 13 -14.46 -15.02 -2.22
C GLU A 13 -15.26 -14.62 -3.46
N ASN A 14 -15.61 -13.34 -3.56
CA ASN A 14 -16.35 -12.80 -4.70
C ASN A 14 -15.58 -12.95 -6.03
N ILE A 15 -14.25 -12.74 -6.03
CA ILE A 15 -13.42 -12.94 -7.22
C ILE A 15 -13.38 -14.41 -7.62
N LEU A 16 -13.25 -15.33 -6.66
CA LEU A 16 -13.17 -16.76 -6.95
C LEU A 16 -14.51 -17.36 -7.43
N GLU A 17 -15.63 -16.77 -6.99
CA GLU A 17 -16.99 -17.22 -7.37
C GLU A 17 -17.50 -16.56 -8.67
N HIS A 18 -17.20 -15.28 -8.88
CA HIS A 18 -17.83 -14.45 -9.93
C HIS A 18 -16.83 -13.76 -10.85
N GLY A 19 -15.52 -13.90 -10.58
CA GLY A 19 -14.48 -13.25 -11.36
C GLY A 19 -14.37 -13.75 -12.79
N THR A 20 -14.12 -12.83 -13.71
CA THR A 20 -13.85 -13.16 -15.11
C THR A 20 -12.45 -13.73 -15.25
N TYR A 21 -12.33 -14.95 -15.79
CA TYR A 21 -11.05 -15.57 -16.10
C TYR A 21 -10.46 -15.01 -17.39
N GLY A 22 -9.16 -14.74 -17.43
CA GLY A 22 -8.48 -14.25 -18.62
C GLY A 22 -6.98 -14.25 -18.53
N GLN A 23 -6.34 -14.24 -19.71
CA GLN A 23 -4.89 -14.12 -19.84
C GLN A 23 -4.43 -12.65 -19.65
N ASN A 24 -3.18 -12.46 -19.33
CA ASN A 24 -2.54 -11.15 -19.22
C ASN A 24 -1.06 -11.23 -19.61
N ARG A 25 -0.32 -10.10 -19.52
CA ARG A 25 1.08 -9.99 -19.95
C ARG A 25 2.06 -10.90 -19.21
N THR A 26 1.75 -11.34 -17.98
CA THR A 26 2.66 -12.18 -17.16
C THR A 26 2.65 -13.64 -17.58
N GLY A 27 1.75 -14.05 -18.49
CA GLY A 27 1.58 -15.44 -18.90
C GLY A 27 0.85 -16.33 -17.88
N ILE A 28 0.52 -15.82 -16.70
CA ILE A 28 -0.27 -16.51 -15.68
C ILE A 28 -1.68 -15.92 -15.70
N ALA A 29 -2.69 -16.76 -15.96
CA ALA A 29 -4.09 -16.33 -16.01
C ALA A 29 -4.58 -15.77 -14.67
N THR A 30 -5.61 -14.96 -14.72
CA THR A 30 -6.21 -14.34 -13.54
C THR A 30 -7.72 -14.47 -13.53
N TYR A 31 -8.30 -14.56 -12.34
CA TYR A 31 -9.70 -14.25 -12.07
C TYR A 31 -9.77 -12.80 -11.59
N LYS A 32 -10.66 -11.98 -12.14
CA LYS A 32 -10.72 -10.54 -11.82
C LYS A 32 -12.14 -10.03 -11.67
N LEU A 33 -12.31 -9.04 -10.79
CA LEU A 33 -13.49 -8.20 -10.67
C LEU A 33 -13.09 -6.73 -10.72
N PRO A 34 -13.89 -5.86 -11.37
CA PRO A 34 -13.65 -4.43 -11.37
C PRO A 34 -14.07 -3.77 -10.06
N HIS A 35 -13.49 -2.59 -9.77
CA HIS A 35 -13.99 -1.60 -8.83
C HIS A 35 -14.24 -2.14 -7.41
N GLN A 36 -13.26 -2.79 -6.82
CA GLN A 36 -13.33 -3.21 -5.42
C GLN A 36 -12.88 -2.07 -4.51
N ILE A 37 -13.53 -1.95 -3.36
CA ILE A 37 -13.26 -0.87 -2.40
C ILE A 37 -13.16 -1.48 -1.00
N MET A 38 -12.14 -1.07 -0.24
CA MET A 38 -12.01 -1.32 1.19
C MET A 38 -11.95 0.02 1.92
N GLN A 39 -12.65 0.14 3.05
CA GLN A 39 -12.69 1.37 3.85
C GLN A 39 -12.46 1.07 5.33
N PHE A 40 -11.61 1.88 5.95
CA PHE A 40 -11.20 1.72 7.34
C PHE A 40 -11.26 3.04 8.08
N ASP A 41 -11.57 2.98 9.36
CA ASP A 41 -11.35 4.08 10.29
C ASP A 41 -10.07 3.79 11.08
N LEU A 42 -9.03 4.58 10.83
CA LEU A 42 -7.74 4.36 11.47
C LEU A 42 -7.73 4.74 12.97
N GLN A 43 -8.82 5.31 13.48
CA GLN A 43 -9.03 5.50 14.92
C GLN A 43 -9.50 4.20 15.60
N GLU A 44 -10.12 3.31 14.85
CA GLU A 44 -10.67 2.05 15.37
C GLU A 44 -9.72 0.88 15.13
N GLU A 45 -9.17 0.78 13.92
CA GLU A 45 -8.41 -0.39 13.50
C GLU A 45 -7.33 -0.04 12.46
N PHE A 46 -6.13 -0.59 12.62
CA PHE A 46 -5.10 -0.54 11.57
C PHE A 46 -5.31 -1.68 10.56
N PRO A 47 -5.41 -1.38 9.24
CA PRO A 47 -5.80 -2.36 8.23
C PRO A 47 -4.64 -3.27 7.79
N ILE A 48 -4.36 -4.30 8.57
CA ILE A 48 -3.43 -5.37 8.22
C ILE A 48 -4.08 -6.73 8.44
N LEU A 49 -3.80 -7.69 7.56
CA LEU A 49 -4.38 -9.03 7.66
C LEU A 49 -3.75 -9.83 8.81
N THR A 50 -4.58 -10.60 9.49
CA THR A 50 -4.17 -11.56 10.51
C THR A 50 -4.29 -13.00 10.03
N THR A 51 -5.13 -13.28 9.03
CA THR A 51 -5.30 -14.62 8.43
C THR A 51 -4.09 -15.09 7.65
N LYS A 52 -3.19 -14.19 7.31
CA LYS A 52 -1.83 -14.48 6.84
C LYS A 52 -0.84 -13.41 7.27
N PHE A 53 0.45 -13.76 7.26
CA PHE A 53 1.53 -12.80 7.50
C PHE A 53 1.61 -11.74 6.38
N VAL A 54 1.67 -10.48 6.76
CA VAL A 54 2.02 -9.35 5.88
C VAL A 54 3.33 -8.73 6.39
N ALA A 55 4.29 -8.55 5.50
CA ALA A 55 5.63 -8.07 5.85
C ALA A 55 5.64 -6.55 6.12
N PHE A 56 5.03 -6.10 7.21
CA PHE A 56 4.83 -4.69 7.53
C PHE A 56 6.14 -3.89 7.59
N LYS A 57 7.18 -4.43 8.25
CA LYS A 57 8.49 -3.74 8.31
C LYS A 57 9.09 -3.54 6.92
N THR A 58 8.90 -4.48 6.00
CA THR A 58 9.31 -4.35 4.60
C THR A 58 8.49 -3.25 3.90
N ALA A 59 7.18 -3.20 4.15
CA ALA A 59 6.30 -2.17 3.60
C ALA A 59 6.70 -0.76 4.07
N VAL A 60 7.05 -0.59 5.34
CA VAL A 60 7.54 0.69 5.88
C VAL A 60 8.88 1.09 5.23
N LYS A 61 9.83 0.16 5.08
CA LYS A 61 11.10 0.44 4.42
C LYS A 61 10.92 0.88 2.97
N GLU A 62 10.06 0.21 2.22
CA GLU A 62 9.74 0.59 0.84
C GLU A 62 9.01 1.94 0.79
N LEU A 63 8.08 2.20 1.72
CA LEU A 63 7.41 3.49 1.86
C LEU A 63 8.42 4.62 2.04
N LEU A 64 9.38 4.47 2.97
CA LEU A 64 10.43 5.46 3.20
C LEU A 64 11.32 5.64 1.95
N TRP A 65 11.63 4.57 1.23
CA TRP A 65 12.38 4.64 -0.02
C TRP A 65 11.64 5.45 -1.09
N ILE A 66 10.31 5.26 -1.23
CA ILE A 66 9.48 5.98 -2.20
C ILE A 66 9.25 7.44 -1.77
N TRP A 67 8.76 7.64 -0.55
CA TRP A 67 8.21 8.92 -0.12
C TRP A 67 9.22 9.83 0.56
N GLN A 68 10.11 9.29 1.40
CA GLN A 68 11.10 10.06 2.14
C GLN A 68 12.41 10.23 1.36
N MET A 69 13.01 9.12 0.94
CA MET A 69 14.25 9.17 0.16
C MET A 69 13.98 9.62 -1.28
N GLN A 70 12.73 9.59 -1.73
CA GLN A 70 12.31 9.97 -3.07
C GLN A 70 13.17 9.33 -4.14
N SER A 71 13.48 8.05 -3.94
CA SER A 71 14.47 7.31 -4.71
C SER A 71 13.82 6.31 -5.67
N ASN A 72 14.52 6.04 -6.76
CA ASN A 72 14.26 4.97 -7.71
C ASN A 72 15.42 3.97 -7.77
N ASP A 73 16.46 4.15 -6.94
CA ASP A 73 17.64 3.27 -6.87
C ASP A 73 17.36 2.07 -5.96
N VAL A 74 17.25 0.87 -6.57
CA VAL A 74 16.93 -0.39 -5.89
C VAL A 74 18.03 -0.81 -4.91
N ARG A 75 19.28 -0.42 -5.15
CA ARG A 75 20.41 -0.76 -4.26
C ARG A 75 20.21 -0.21 -2.85
N LYS A 76 19.56 0.94 -2.69
CA LYS A 76 19.19 1.48 -1.37
C LYS A 76 18.19 0.59 -0.62
N LEU A 77 17.26 -0.05 -1.33
CA LEU A 77 16.37 -1.06 -0.73
C LEU A 77 17.14 -2.32 -0.34
N GLN A 78 18.08 -2.76 -1.19
CA GLN A 78 18.92 -3.91 -0.92
C GLN A 78 19.80 -3.72 0.33
N GLU A 79 20.32 -2.51 0.56
CA GLU A 79 21.04 -2.13 1.78
C GLU A 79 20.16 -2.25 3.03
N MET A 80 18.85 -2.02 2.90
CA MET A 80 17.86 -2.23 3.96
C MET A 80 17.35 -3.68 4.06
N ASN A 81 17.94 -4.64 3.32
CA ASN A 81 17.49 -6.03 3.20
C ASN A 81 16.06 -6.16 2.66
N VAL A 82 15.68 -5.33 1.69
CA VAL A 82 14.41 -5.38 0.96
C VAL A 82 14.68 -5.77 -0.49
N ARG A 83 13.96 -6.80 -0.99
CA ARG A 83 14.19 -7.41 -2.30
C ARG A 83 12.97 -7.37 -3.21
N VAL A 84 11.95 -6.62 -2.83
CA VAL A 84 10.65 -6.59 -3.55
C VAL A 84 10.73 -5.96 -4.94
N TRP A 85 11.83 -5.30 -5.28
CA TRP A 85 12.08 -4.65 -6.57
C TRP A 85 13.21 -5.27 -7.39
N ASP A 86 13.86 -6.34 -6.93
CA ASP A 86 15.01 -6.95 -7.61
C ASP A 86 14.66 -7.38 -9.05
N GLU A 87 13.47 -7.93 -9.29
CA GLU A 87 12.99 -8.38 -10.62
C GLU A 87 12.79 -7.24 -11.63
N TRP A 88 12.63 -6.01 -11.16
CA TRP A 88 12.43 -4.82 -12.01
C TRP A 88 13.64 -3.90 -12.04
N MET A 89 14.73 -4.30 -11.39
CA MET A 89 15.96 -3.51 -11.39
C MET A 89 16.61 -3.53 -12.77
N ARG A 90 16.85 -2.36 -13.34
CA ARG A 90 17.55 -2.16 -14.60
C ARG A 90 19.07 -2.31 -14.41
N GLU A 91 19.82 -2.32 -15.52
CA GLU A 91 21.30 -2.37 -15.52
C GLU A 91 21.94 -1.20 -14.76
N ASP A 92 21.30 -0.03 -14.75
CA ASP A 92 21.75 1.15 -14.01
C ASP A 92 21.47 1.07 -12.50
N GLY A 93 20.80 0.02 -12.03
CA GLY A 93 20.41 -0.20 -10.64
C GLY A 93 19.10 0.49 -10.23
N THR A 94 18.38 1.10 -11.18
CA THR A 94 17.16 1.84 -10.90
C THR A 94 15.91 1.14 -11.44
N ILE A 95 14.72 1.66 -11.08
CA ILE A 95 13.44 1.32 -11.73
C ILE A 95 13.00 2.39 -12.75
N GLY A 96 13.91 3.23 -13.21
CA GLY A 96 13.61 4.34 -14.11
C GLY A 96 12.84 5.46 -13.42
N LYS A 97 12.02 6.20 -14.17
CA LYS A 97 11.30 7.38 -13.66
C LYS A 97 10.02 7.03 -12.86
N ALA A 98 10.03 5.90 -12.16
CA ALA A 98 8.88 5.41 -11.41
C ALA A 98 8.91 5.83 -9.92
N TYR A 99 7.75 5.78 -9.27
CA TYR A 99 7.53 5.94 -7.82
C TYR A 99 8.25 7.16 -7.19
N GLY A 100 9.34 6.96 -6.44
CA GLY A 100 10.06 8.01 -5.72
C GLY A 100 10.55 9.12 -6.64
N TYR A 101 10.91 8.80 -7.89
CA TYR A 101 11.26 9.79 -8.90
C TYR A 101 10.13 10.79 -9.15
N GLN A 102 8.87 10.31 -9.23
CA GLN A 102 7.71 11.19 -9.46
C GLN A 102 7.39 12.04 -8.23
N ILE A 103 7.62 11.54 -7.02
CA ILE A 103 7.51 12.35 -5.79
C ILE A 103 8.50 13.51 -5.82
N ALA A 104 9.78 13.22 -6.14
CA ALA A 104 10.86 14.21 -6.20
C ALA A 104 10.65 15.24 -7.30
N LYS A 105 10.31 14.78 -8.53
CA LYS A 105 10.19 15.63 -9.73
C LYS A 105 9.29 16.84 -9.52
N TYR A 106 8.21 16.68 -8.76
CA TYR A 106 7.24 17.75 -8.51
C TYR A 106 7.16 18.19 -7.04
N LYS A 107 8.11 17.76 -6.18
CA LYS A 107 8.10 18.02 -4.74
C LYS A 107 6.75 17.72 -4.09
N GLN A 108 6.15 16.59 -4.51
CA GLN A 108 4.75 16.30 -4.21
C GLN A 108 4.50 16.13 -2.72
N LEU A 109 5.41 15.49 -1.98
CA LEU A 109 5.28 15.31 -0.53
C LEU A 109 5.37 16.66 0.22
N ASP A 110 6.35 17.51 -0.11
CA ASP A 110 6.53 18.81 0.53
C ASP A 110 5.30 19.69 0.29
N ASN A 111 4.80 19.70 -0.94
CA ASN A 111 3.60 20.45 -1.32
C ASN A 111 2.37 19.94 -0.58
N LEU A 112 2.21 18.61 -0.45
CA LEU A 112 1.11 18.01 0.31
C LEU A 112 1.15 18.42 1.77
N ILE A 113 2.29 18.22 2.46
CA ILE A 113 2.45 18.56 3.89
C ILE A 113 2.23 20.06 4.11
N LYS A 114 2.77 20.91 3.23
CA LYS A 114 2.56 22.34 3.26
C LYS A 114 1.08 22.70 3.13
N THR A 115 0.39 22.13 2.14
CA THR A 115 -1.04 22.41 1.90
C THR A 115 -1.89 21.97 3.09
N ILE A 116 -1.65 20.78 3.65
CA ILE A 116 -2.35 20.30 4.85
C ILE A 116 -2.21 21.30 6.02
N LYS A 117 -1.02 21.89 6.20
CA LYS A 117 -0.76 22.84 7.31
C LYS A 117 -1.32 24.24 7.06
N GLU A 118 -1.25 24.74 5.82
CA GLU A 118 -1.54 26.15 5.48
C GLU A 118 -2.95 26.36 4.93
N ASP A 119 -3.52 25.35 4.24
CA ASP A 119 -4.85 25.38 3.59
C ASP A 119 -5.55 24.01 3.73
N PRO A 120 -5.91 23.61 4.97
CA PRO A 120 -6.50 22.28 5.22
C PRO A 120 -7.83 22.04 4.51
N ASP A 121 -8.55 23.10 4.13
CA ASP A 121 -9.81 23.01 3.37
C ASP A 121 -9.59 22.85 1.85
N SER A 122 -8.35 22.74 1.40
CA SER A 122 -7.99 22.59 0.00
C SER A 122 -8.52 21.28 -0.58
N ARG A 123 -9.24 21.36 -1.70
CA ARG A 123 -9.69 20.19 -2.46
C ARG A 123 -8.72 19.76 -3.56
N ARG A 124 -7.43 20.18 -3.45
CA ARG A 124 -6.38 19.95 -4.44
C ARG A 124 -5.21 19.14 -3.87
N MET A 125 -5.43 18.48 -2.75
CA MET A 125 -4.43 17.63 -2.10
C MET A 125 -4.36 16.26 -2.80
N ILE A 126 -3.64 16.22 -3.91
CA ILE A 126 -3.48 15.03 -4.77
C ILE A 126 -1.99 14.77 -4.94
N VAL A 127 -1.59 13.51 -4.81
CA VAL A 127 -0.26 13.03 -5.19
C VAL A 127 -0.42 11.96 -6.25
N THR A 128 0.19 12.17 -7.42
CA THR A 128 0.11 11.23 -8.53
C THR A 128 1.49 10.73 -8.93
N LEU A 129 1.60 9.42 -9.10
CA LEU A 129 2.80 8.76 -9.64
C LEU A 129 2.65 8.46 -11.13
N TRP A 130 1.46 8.70 -11.70
CA TRP A 130 1.15 8.47 -13.10
C TRP A 130 1.46 9.71 -13.92
N ASN A 131 2.61 9.70 -14.57
CA ASN A 131 3.04 10.77 -15.46
C ASN A 131 3.18 10.23 -16.88
N ILE A 132 2.29 10.66 -17.78
CA ILE A 132 2.19 10.15 -19.16
C ILE A 132 3.53 10.31 -19.91
N GLU A 133 4.25 11.40 -19.67
CA GLU A 133 5.52 11.67 -20.36
C GLU A 133 6.66 10.70 -19.94
N ASP A 134 6.56 10.11 -18.77
CA ASP A 134 7.61 9.26 -18.20
C ASP A 134 7.25 7.76 -18.19
N LEU A 135 6.02 7.36 -18.62
CA LEU A 135 5.56 5.96 -18.49
C LEU A 135 6.47 4.96 -19.23
N ASP A 136 7.00 5.36 -20.39
CA ASP A 136 7.88 4.50 -21.20
C ASP A 136 9.28 4.33 -20.58
N ASP A 137 9.65 5.21 -19.63
CA ASP A 137 10.90 5.14 -18.87
C ASP A 137 10.70 4.56 -17.45
N MET A 138 9.64 3.83 -17.24
CA MET A 138 9.38 3.11 -15.99
C MET A 138 9.59 1.60 -16.19
N ALA A 139 10.38 0.95 -15.33
CA ALA A 139 10.54 -0.50 -15.36
C ALA A 139 9.22 -1.21 -15.05
N LEU A 140 8.40 -0.62 -14.18
CA LEU A 140 7.03 -1.01 -13.89
C LEU A 140 6.18 0.25 -13.68
N GLN A 141 5.13 0.40 -14.47
CA GLN A 141 4.18 1.49 -14.30
C GLN A 141 3.42 1.35 -12.97
N PRO A 142 3.24 2.43 -12.18
CA PRO A 142 2.69 2.35 -10.83
C PRO A 142 1.32 1.68 -10.78
N CYS A 143 1.17 0.65 -9.92
CA CYS A 143 -0.12 0.01 -9.66
C CYS A 143 -0.95 0.85 -8.69
N ALA A 144 -0.42 1.15 -7.51
CA ALA A 144 -0.91 2.17 -6.59
C ALA A 144 -0.38 3.52 -7.10
N TYR A 145 -1.20 4.27 -7.83
CA TYR A 145 -0.67 5.38 -8.64
C TYR A 145 -1.11 6.76 -8.17
N GLU A 146 -2.12 6.85 -7.33
CA GLU A 146 -2.66 8.14 -6.90
C GLU A 146 -3.18 8.09 -5.48
N THR A 147 -2.97 9.16 -4.73
CA THR A 147 -3.58 9.39 -3.42
C THR A 147 -4.28 10.75 -3.39
N LEU A 148 -5.51 10.76 -2.86
CA LEU A 148 -6.28 11.95 -2.61
C LEU A 148 -6.42 12.13 -1.10
N TRP A 149 -6.23 13.38 -0.65
CA TRP A 149 -6.19 13.70 0.76
C TRP A 149 -7.25 14.75 1.10
N ASP A 150 -7.76 14.68 2.31
CA ASP A 150 -8.78 15.57 2.82
C ASP A 150 -8.63 15.74 4.34
N VAL A 151 -8.90 16.92 4.84
CA VAL A 151 -8.91 17.22 6.27
C VAL A 151 -10.32 17.56 6.71
N ALA A 152 -10.83 16.83 7.69
CA ALA A 152 -12.15 17.09 8.26
C ALA A 152 -12.12 16.88 9.79
N ASP A 153 -12.64 17.84 10.54
CA ASP A 153 -12.78 17.80 12.01
C ASP A 153 -11.48 17.42 12.75
N GLY A 154 -10.31 17.83 12.22
CA GLY A 154 -9.01 17.54 12.79
C GLY A 154 -8.46 16.14 12.44
N TYR A 155 -9.11 15.46 11.50
CA TYR A 155 -8.68 14.16 10.97
C TYR A 155 -8.15 14.32 9.55
N LEU A 156 -7.01 13.65 9.27
CA LEU A 156 -6.48 13.49 7.93
C LEU A 156 -7.06 12.22 7.31
N ASN A 157 -7.77 12.34 6.20
CA ASN A 157 -8.31 11.24 5.43
C ASN A 157 -7.45 10.99 4.18
N CYS A 158 -7.38 9.74 3.74
CA CYS A 158 -6.66 9.37 2.53
C CYS A 158 -7.45 8.35 1.70
N MET A 159 -7.50 8.58 0.39
CA MET A 159 -7.96 7.60 -0.58
C MET A 159 -6.79 7.17 -1.46
N LEU A 160 -6.47 5.89 -1.46
CA LEU A 160 -5.53 5.27 -2.38
C LEU A 160 -6.27 4.74 -3.61
N ILE A 161 -5.82 5.12 -4.81
CA ILE A 161 -6.32 4.58 -6.07
C ILE A 161 -5.27 3.66 -6.68
N GLN A 162 -5.66 2.41 -6.88
CA GLN A 162 -4.83 1.36 -7.47
C GLN A 162 -5.48 0.86 -8.77
N ARG A 163 -4.77 1.01 -9.91
CA ARG A 163 -5.29 0.59 -11.22
C ARG A 163 -5.34 -0.92 -11.39
N SER A 164 -4.44 -1.64 -10.72
CA SER A 164 -4.24 -3.09 -10.83
C SER A 164 -3.80 -3.63 -9.48
N GLY A 165 -4.55 -4.58 -8.91
CA GLY A 165 -4.33 -5.13 -7.58
C GLY A 165 -4.23 -6.65 -7.58
N ASP A 166 -3.00 -7.19 -7.42
CA ASP A 166 -2.80 -8.58 -7.05
C ASP A 166 -3.29 -8.80 -5.61
N MET A 167 -4.42 -9.46 -5.48
CA MET A 167 -5.03 -9.71 -4.18
C MET A 167 -4.19 -10.68 -3.34
N GLY A 168 -3.39 -11.54 -3.96
CA GLY A 168 -2.53 -12.49 -3.25
C GLY A 168 -1.38 -11.82 -2.48
N LEU A 169 -0.67 -10.91 -3.08
CA LEU A 169 0.56 -10.32 -2.54
C LEU A 169 0.49 -8.79 -2.43
N GLY A 170 0.23 -8.08 -3.54
CA GLY A 170 0.36 -6.64 -3.62
C GLY A 170 -0.67 -5.88 -2.77
N VAL A 171 -1.95 -6.22 -2.86
CA VAL A 171 -3.03 -5.48 -2.20
C VAL A 171 -2.90 -5.46 -0.67
N PRO A 172 -2.66 -6.59 0.04
CA PRO A 172 -2.47 -6.55 1.49
C PRO A 172 -1.27 -5.69 1.91
N PHE A 173 -0.21 -5.74 1.13
CA PHE A 173 1.01 -4.96 1.36
C PHE A 173 0.74 -3.46 1.15
N ASN A 174 0.13 -3.06 0.03
CA ASN A 174 -0.17 -1.67 -0.27
C ASN A 174 -1.20 -1.08 0.70
N THR A 175 -2.22 -1.85 1.13
CA THR A 175 -3.20 -1.40 2.12
C THR A 175 -2.53 -0.98 3.42
N ALA A 176 -1.70 -1.84 4.00
CA ALA A 176 -0.98 -1.55 5.24
C ALA A 176 0.06 -0.42 5.05
N GLN A 177 0.75 -0.39 3.91
CA GLN A 177 1.76 0.61 3.58
C GLN A 177 1.18 2.02 3.52
N TYR A 178 0.09 2.23 2.77
CA TYR A 178 -0.50 3.56 2.60
C TYR A 178 -1.32 4.01 3.83
N ALA A 179 -1.89 3.08 4.59
CA ALA A 179 -2.46 3.40 5.91
C ALA A 179 -1.36 3.89 6.89
N ALA A 180 -0.17 3.28 6.87
CA ALA A 180 0.98 3.76 7.64
C ALA A 180 1.44 5.15 7.17
N LEU A 181 1.51 5.39 5.85
CA LEU A 181 1.81 6.71 5.28
C LEU A 181 0.85 7.78 5.81
N GLN A 182 -0.45 7.49 5.83
CA GLN A 182 -1.45 8.42 6.38
C GLN A 182 -1.20 8.73 7.85
N CYS A 183 -0.89 7.73 8.67
CA CYS A 183 -0.55 7.93 10.09
C CYS A 183 0.70 8.80 10.27
N MET A 184 1.74 8.58 9.46
CA MET A 184 2.98 9.36 9.49
C MET A 184 2.75 10.82 9.09
N ILE A 185 1.99 11.07 8.01
CA ILE A 185 1.68 12.45 7.57
C ILE A 185 0.78 13.13 8.60
N ALA A 186 -0.21 12.45 9.17
CA ALA A 186 -1.04 12.98 10.25
C ALA A 186 -0.18 13.41 11.44
N GLN A 187 0.79 12.58 11.86
CA GLN A 187 1.72 12.87 12.96
C GLN A 187 2.50 14.20 12.74
N VAL A 188 3.10 14.38 11.56
CA VAL A 188 3.95 15.56 11.28
C VAL A 188 3.14 16.82 10.93
N THR A 189 1.84 16.67 10.68
CA THR A 189 0.93 17.80 10.43
C THR A 189 0.07 18.16 11.65
N GLY A 190 0.21 17.40 12.76
CA GLY A 190 -0.53 17.64 14.00
C GLY A 190 -2.00 17.22 13.94
N LEU A 191 -2.38 16.40 12.95
CA LEU A 191 -3.71 15.85 12.78
C LEU A 191 -3.80 14.43 13.35
N LYS A 192 -5.03 13.92 13.48
CA LYS A 192 -5.29 12.51 13.78
C LYS A 192 -5.50 11.76 12.46
N PRO A 193 -5.06 10.49 12.32
CA PRO A 193 -5.42 9.68 11.17
C PRO A 193 -6.93 9.40 11.17
N GLY A 194 -7.60 9.63 10.05
CA GLY A 194 -9.03 9.45 9.88
C GLY A 194 -9.37 8.25 9.02
N LYS A 195 -10.26 8.44 8.05
CA LYS A 195 -10.66 7.38 7.11
C LYS A 195 -9.56 7.08 6.11
N PHE A 196 -9.31 5.79 5.89
CA PHE A 196 -8.49 5.28 4.79
C PHE A 196 -9.36 4.49 3.84
N THR A 197 -9.36 4.86 2.56
CA THR A 197 -10.10 4.17 1.50
C THR A 197 -9.13 3.64 0.46
N HIS A 198 -9.21 2.35 0.16
CA HIS A 198 -8.42 1.72 -0.91
C HIS A 198 -9.35 1.32 -2.05
N VAL A 199 -9.23 2.01 -3.18
CA VAL A 199 -9.99 1.76 -4.41
C VAL A 199 -9.12 0.98 -5.38
N ILE A 200 -9.59 -0.20 -5.82
CA ILE A 200 -8.87 -1.10 -6.71
C ILE A 200 -9.69 -1.27 -7.99
N ASN A 201 -9.21 -0.71 -9.11
CA ASN A 201 -9.92 -0.79 -10.38
C ASN A 201 -9.99 -2.21 -10.95
N ASN A 202 -8.86 -2.91 -11.00
CA ASN A 202 -8.76 -4.30 -11.45
C ASN A 202 -8.23 -5.13 -10.28
N ALA A 203 -9.13 -5.66 -9.45
CA ALA A 203 -8.77 -6.60 -8.38
C ALA A 203 -8.72 -8.00 -8.97
N HIS A 204 -7.58 -8.69 -8.81
CA HIS A 204 -7.40 -10.01 -9.43
C HIS A 204 -6.66 -11.00 -8.54
N VAL A 205 -6.94 -12.26 -8.78
CA VAL A 205 -6.28 -13.43 -8.19
C VAL A 205 -5.59 -14.19 -9.32
N TYR A 206 -4.29 -14.36 -9.23
CA TYR A 206 -3.55 -15.22 -10.15
C TYR A 206 -3.94 -16.69 -9.96
N GLU A 207 -4.02 -17.46 -11.07
CA GLU A 207 -4.41 -18.86 -11.04
C GLU A 207 -3.53 -19.69 -10.10
N ASN A 208 -2.22 -19.44 -10.07
CA ASN A 208 -1.28 -20.11 -9.19
C ASN A 208 -1.38 -19.68 -7.70
N HIS A 209 -2.19 -18.66 -7.37
CA HIS A 209 -2.47 -18.25 -6.00
C HIS A 209 -3.77 -18.81 -5.44
N VAL A 210 -4.63 -19.39 -6.29
CA VAL A 210 -5.99 -19.83 -5.92
C VAL A 210 -5.99 -20.76 -4.71
N GLU A 211 -5.14 -21.78 -4.69
CA GLU A 211 -5.11 -22.75 -3.59
C GLU A 211 -4.69 -22.11 -2.26
N ALA A 212 -3.68 -21.25 -2.28
CA ALA A 212 -3.23 -20.51 -1.09
C ALA A 212 -4.33 -19.56 -0.57
N LEU A 213 -5.10 -18.94 -1.48
CA LEU A 213 -6.18 -18.05 -1.09
C LEU A 213 -7.42 -18.80 -0.62
N ARG A 214 -7.69 -20.01 -1.12
CA ARG A 214 -8.71 -20.92 -0.57
C ARG A 214 -8.33 -21.35 0.85
N GLU A 215 -7.07 -21.68 1.10
CA GLU A 215 -6.57 -21.93 2.46
C GLU A 215 -6.77 -20.70 3.37
N GLN A 216 -6.48 -19.49 2.86
CA GLN A 216 -6.70 -18.27 3.62
C GLN A 216 -8.19 -18.04 3.95
N LEU A 217 -9.09 -18.31 3.01
CA LEU A 217 -10.55 -18.27 3.23
C LEU A 217 -10.98 -19.25 4.33
N ALA A 218 -10.41 -20.45 4.37
CA ALA A 218 -10.70 -21.44 5.41
C ALA A 218 -10.20 -21.01 6.82
N ARG A 219 -9.30 -20.03 6.90
CA ARG A 219 -8.85 -19.43 8.17
C ARG A 219 -9.74 -18.31 8.68
N ARG A 220 -10.80 -17.93 7.97
CA ARG A 220 -11.68 -16.78 8.27
C ARG A 220 -12.10 -16.72 9.74
N ASP A 221 -12.65 -17.81 10.26
CA ASP A 221 -13.17 -17.89 11.64
C ASP A 221 -12.05 -17.89 12.71
N GLN A 222 -10.80 -18.01 12.31
CA GLN A 222 -9.62 -17.99 13.17
C GLN A 222 -8.94 -16.62 13.16
N ALA A 223 -9.45 -15.65 12.38
CA ALA A 223 -8.88 -14.33 12.28
C ALA A 223 -8.75 -13.67 13.66
N LEU A 224 -7.59 -13.05 13.88
CA LEU A 224 -7.20 -12.46 15.16
C LEU A 224 -7.64 -10.99 15.25
N PRO A 225 -7.57 -10.35 16.42
CA PRO A 225 -7.77 -8.92 16.56
C PRO A 225 -6.73 -8.13 15.74
N ALA A 226 -7.13 -6.97 15.23
CA ALA A 226 -6.22 -6.07 14.55
C ALA A 226 -5.17 -5.51 15.54
N PRO A 227 -3.91 -5.34 15.11
CA PRO A 227 -2.91 -4.65 15.90
C PRO A 227 -3.16 -3.14 15.95
N LYS A 228 -2.41 -2.46 16.81
CA LYS A 228 -2.32 -1.00 16.81
C LYS A 228 -1.06 -0.55 16.09
N ILE A 229 -1.18 0.46 15.23
CA ILE A 229 0.00 1.15 14.70
C ILE A 229 0.55 2.11 15.75
N ILE A 230 1.86 2.08 15.93
CA ILE A 230 2.60 3.02 16.77
C ILE A 230 3.50 3.85 15.84
N VAL A 231 3.26 5.14 15.81
CA VAL A 231 4.13 6.12 15.16
C VAL A 231 4.81 6.93 16.25
N ASN A 232 6.14 7.02 16.21
CA ASN A 232 6.91 7.70 17.24
C ASN A 232 6.47 9.18 17.37
N PRO A 233 5.88 9.60 18.48
CA PRO A 233 5.34 10.94 18.65
C PRO A 233 6.43 12.05 18.70
N GLU A 234 7.71 11.67 18.90
CA GLU A 234 8.82 12.63 18.92
C GLU A 234 9.26 13.05 17.51
N VAL A 235 8.92 12.28 16.46
CA VAL A 235 9.23 12.66 15.09
C VAL A 235 8.28 13.76 14.64
N LYS A 236 8.84 14.92 14.26
CA LYS A 236 8.09 16.13 13.86
C LYS A 236 8.29 16.50 12.38
N ASP A 237 9.30 15.96 11.74
CA ASP A 237 9.55 16.11 10.31
C ASP A 237 9.44 14.73 9.63
N PHE A 238 8.77 14.68 8.48
CA PHE A 238 8.61 13.43 7.73
C PHE A 238 9.95 12.81 7.31
N TYR A 239 10.95 13.67 7.10
CA TYR A 239 12.29 13.24 6.68
C TYR A 239 13.14 12.65 7.81
N ASP A 240 12.69 12.77 9.08
CA ASP A 240 13.38 12.20 10.24
C ASP A 240 12.92 10.78 10.59
N PHE A 241 11.84 10.27 9.96
CA PHE A 241 11.38 8.91 10.23
C PHE A 241 12.41 7.86 9.87
N THR A 242 12.56 6.88 10.74
CA THR A 242 13.25 5.62 10.49
C THR A 242 12.27 4.44 10.47
N PRO A 243 12.64 3.25 9.95
CA PRO A 243 11.76 2.08 9.99
C PRO A 243 11.36 1.65 11.41
N GLU A 244 12.11 2.04 12.41
CA GLU A 244 11.89 1.74 13.83
C GLU A 244 10.83 2.65 14.47
N ASP A 245 10.56 3.81 13.87
CA ASP A 245 9.58 4.79 14.35
C ASP A 245 8.13 4.41 13.99
N VAL A 246 7.95 3.41 13.11
CA VAL A 246 6.63 2.97 12.64
C VAL A 246 6.49 1.47 12.84
N THR A 247 5.80 1.07 13.91
CA THR A 247 5.71 -0.33 14.34
C THR A 247 4.26 -0.75 14.60
N LEU A 248 4.06 -2.05 14.77
CA LEU A 248 2.77 -2.62 15.15
C LEU A 248 2.87 -3.23 16.56
N GLU A 249 1.98 -2.79 17.44
CA GLU A 249 1.79 -3.41 18.75
C GLU A 249 0.71 -4.49 18.67
N GLY A 250 1.04 -5.69 19.17
CA GLY A 250 0.10 -6.82 19.21
C GLY A 250 -0.19 -7.45 17.84
N TYR A 251 0.71 -7.34 16.86
CA TYR A 251 0.53 -8.00 15.57
C TYR A 251 0.77 -9.51 15.67
N GLU A 252 -0.30 -10.25 15.66
CA GLU A 252 -0.33 -11.70 15.57
C GLU A 252 -0.98 -12.14 14.23
N HIS A 253 -0.57 -13.29 13.70
CA HIS A 253 -1.06 -13.79 12.42
C HIS A 253 -1.01 -15.32 12.33
N LEU A 254 -1.81 -15.90 11.45
CA LEU A 254 -1.93 -17.35 11.24
C LEU A 254 -0.83 -17.96 10.34
N GLY A 255 0.30 -17.28 10.21
CA GLY A 255 1.44 -17.76 9.46
C GLY A 255 1.49 -17.28 8.02
N LYS A 256 2.57 -17.67 7.31
CA LYS A 256 2.77 -17.33 5.90
C LYS A 256 1.96 -18.25 5.00
N LEU A 257 1.51 -17.71 3.86
CA LEU A 257 1.05 -18.47 2.71
C LEU A 257 2.01 -18.23 1.56
N SER A 258 2.54 -19.30 0.99
CA SER A 258 3.51 -19.21 -0.10
C SER A 258 2.79 -18.90 -1.41
N MET A 259 3.19 -17.81 -2.06
CA MET A 259 2.72 -17.40 -3.37
C MET A 259 3.89 -16.85 -4.16
N THR A 260 3.96 -17.15 -5.46
CA THR A 260 5.05 -16.70 -6.34
C THR A 260 4.64 -15.41 -7.03
N VAL A 261 5.54 -14.42 -7.03
CA VAL A 261 5.32 -13.16 -7.75
C VAL A 261 5.17 -13.44 -9.25
N ALA A 262 4.16 -12.85 -9.89
CA ALA A 262 3.98 -12.86 -11.33
C ALA A 262 4.68 -11.63 -11.95
N VAL A 263 5.66 -11.85 -12.82
CA VAL A 263 6.51 -10.81 -13.47
C VAL A 263 6.17 -10.65 -14.94
#